data_f8e5d1ef362105510f87a885f39db7e2
#
_entry.id   f8e5d1ef362105510f87a885f39db7e2
#
_cell.length_a   1.000
_cell.length_b   1.000
_cell.length_c   1.000
_cell.angle_alpha   90.00
_cell.angle_beta   90.00
_cell.angle_gamma   90.00
#
_symmetry.space_group_name_H-M   'P 1'
#
loop_
_entity.id
_entity.type
_entity.pdbx_description
1 polymer ?
#
loop_
_entity_poly.entity_id
_entity_poly.type
_entity_poly.pdbx_seq_one_letter_code
_entity_poly.pdbx_strand_id
1 'polypeptide(L)'
;RNVQIEDFAGIEYRGFIEGFYGGWDYKSRESLMRFARDVKMNNYVYASKTDPYHTNKWGELYPQNEIDQIRELVKVGEETKCYYAWSVHISGFFSGLDTSNETAYNERYEKLLAKFQQLYDAGVRKFDILNDDFGSGTHEDVVNLLNKLTTEFIQPKNCKPITYCMQGYNKGWANAAELEALKALDSSIILYWTGDDVNSPITQETINYVSEKTDHKVCFWLNYPVNEHAKSGIYLGDITHYARDGVTGLTGAV
;
A
#
# COMPACT_ATOMS: atom_id res chain seq x y z
N ARG A 1 5.81 -44.19 9.21
CA ARG A 1 6.62 -43.08 9.77
C ARG A 1 5.71 -41.89 9.92
N ASN A 2 5.56 -41.37 11.11
CA ASN A 2 4.89 -40.09 11.32
C ASN A 2 5.90 -39.00 10.98
N VAL A 3 5.53 -38.11 10.05
CA VAL A 3 6.31 -36.93 9.71
C VAL A 3 5.55 -35.72 10.25
N GLN A 4 6.20 -34.91 11.06
CA GLN A 4 5.70 -33.60 11.47
C GLN A 4 6.42 -32.55 10.63
N ILE A 5 5.65 -31.71 9.94
CA ILE A 5 6.17 -30.60 9.14
C ILE A 5 5.64 -29.31 9.79
N GLU A 6 6.56 -28.42 10.11
CA GLU A 6 6.24 -27.06 10.53
C GLU A 6 6.80 -26.09 9.48
N ASP A 7 5.93 -25.28 8.90
CA ASP A 7 6.28 -24.36 7.80
C ASP A 7 5.46 -23.08 7.92
N PHE A 8 6.15 -21.95 8.14
CA PHE A 8 5.56 -20.62 8.27
C PHE A 8 6.39 -19.57 7.53
N ALA A 9 5.74 -18.46 7.18
CA ALA A 9 6.41 -17.38 6.49
C ALA A 9 7.15 -16.46 7.48
N GLY A 10 8.34 -16.00 7.11
CA GLY A 10 9.20 -15.15 7.94
C GLY A 10 8.79 -13.67 7.99
N ILE A 11 7.87 -13.21 7.12
CA ILE A 11 7.38 -11.83 7.06
C ILE A 11 5.85 -11.79 7.09
N GLU A 12 5.28 -10.71 7.63
CA GLU A 12 3.84 -10.59 7.86
C GLU A 12 3.06 -10.45 6.55
N TYR A 13 3.43 -9.50 5.68
CA TYR A 13 2.75 -9.22 4.41
C TYR A 13 3.55 -9.80 3.24
N ARG A 14 2.89 -10.60 2.43
CA ARG A 14 3.47 -11.22 1.22
C ARG A 14 2.42 -11.19 0.13
N GLY A 15 2.72 -10.55 -0.99
CA GLY A 15 1.68 -10.40 -1.98
C GLY A 15 2.10 -9.74 -3.26
N PHE A 16 1.13 -9.12 -3.87
CA PHE A 16 1.30 -8.36 -5.10
C PHE A 16 0.47 -7.08 -5.04
N ILE A 17 0.92 -6.08 -5.80
CA ILE A 17 0.25 -4.80 -5.92
C ILE A 17 -0.15 -4.54 -7.38
N GLU A 18 -1.40 -4.13 -7.61
CA GLU A 18 -1.89 -3.65 -8.89
C GLU A 18 -1.69 -2.13 -8.97
N GLY A 19 -0.43 -1.70 -9.03
CA GLY A 19 -0.02 -0.29 -9.00
C GLY A 19 0.33 0.31 -10.36
N PHE A 20 -0.34 -0.11 -11.44
CA PHE A 20 0.01 0.25 -12.82
C PHE A 20 -1.20 0.73 -13.63
N TYR A 21 -0.93 1.30 -14.80
CA TYR A 21 -1.95 1.70 -15.77
C TYR A 21 -2.47 0.49 -16.55
N GLY A 22 -3.79 0.51 -16.85
CA GLY A 22 -4.42 -0.54 -17.63
C GLY A 22 -4.96 -1.73 -16.82
N GLY A 23 -4.99 -1.64 -15.52
CA GLY A 23 -5.54 -2.57 -14.53
C GLY A 23 -6.10 -3.94 -14.98
N TRP A 24 -6.13 -4.90 -14.11
CA TRP A 24 -6.69 -6.22 -14.41
C TRP A 24 -8.23 -6.20 -14.40
N ASP A 25 -8.85 -7.13 -15.11
CA ASP A 25 -10.27 -7.40 -14.96
C ASP A 25 -10.55 -8.20 -13.67
N TYR A 26 -11.84 -8.27 -13.30
CA TYR A 26 -12.25 -8.96 -12.08
C TYR A 26 -11.78 -10.44 -12.04
N LYS A 27 -11.90 -11.17 -13.16
CA LYS A 27 -11.52 -12.59 -13.22
C LYS A 27 -10.02 -12.80 -13.05
N SER A 28 -9.22 -11.90 -13.58
CA SER A 28 -7.77 -11.92 -13.42
C SER A 28 -7.38 -11.68 -11.96
N ARG A 29 -8.03 -10.71 -11.28
CA ARG A 29 -7.83 -10.44 -9.84
C ARG A 29 -8.18 -11.65 -9.00
N GLU A 30 -9.36 -12.22 -9.21
CA GLU A 30 -9.80 -13.45 -8.52
C GLU A 30 -8.81 -14.60 -8.75
N SER A 31 -8.40 -14.84 -10.00
CA SER A 31 -7.46 -15.91 -10.35
C SER A 31 -6.11 -15.75 -9.64
N LEU A 32 -5.57 -14.52 -9.60
CA LEU A 32 -4.33 -14.23 -8.88
C LEU A 32 -4.45 -14.44 -7.37
N MET A 33 -5.55 -14.02 -6.75
CA MET A 33 -5.79 -14.25 -5.33
C MET A 33 -5.91 -15.75 -5.01
N ARG A 34 -6.51 -16.56 -5.90
CA ARG A 34 -6.56 -18.01 -5.73
C ARG A 34 -5.19 -18.67 -5.89
N PHE A 35 -4.39 -18.23 -6.85
CA PHE A 35 -3.01 -18.66 -7.01
C PHE A 35 -2.14 -18.26 -5.80
N ALA A 36 -2.33 -17.04 -5.28
CA ALA A 36 -1.59 -16.51 -4.14
C ALA A 36 -1.66 -17.43 -2.91
N ARG A 37 -2.81 -18.08 -2.68
CA ARG A 37 -2.98 -19.09 -1.62
C ARG A 37 -1.96 -20.21 -1.72
N ASP A 38 -1.73 -20.72 -2.92
CA ASP A 38 -0.90 -21.90 -3.15
C ASP A 38 0.59 -21.61 -2.95
N VAL A 39 0.97 -20.32 -3.02
CA VAL A 39 2.34 -19.84 -2.78
C VAL A 39 2.48 -19.02 -1.48
N LYS A 40 1.49 -19.15 -0.57
CA LYS A 40 1.47 -18.50 0.77
C LYS A 40 1.51 -16.97 0.74
N MET A 41 1.10 -16.34 -0.33
CA MET A 41 0.82 -14.91 -0.35
C MET A 41 -0.47 -14.63 0.41
N ASN A 42 -0.53 -13.51 1.12
CA ASN A 42 -1.65 -13.15 1.97
C ASN A 42 -2.17 -11.74 1.78
N ASN A 43 -1.64 -11.02 0.79
CA ASN A 43 -1.99 -9.62 0.58
C ASN A 43 -2.10 -9.29 -0.92
N TYR A 44 -3.24 -8.76 -1.34
CA TYR A 44 -3.43 -8.16 -2.64
C TYR A 44 -3.74 -6.69 -2.46
N VAL A 45 -2.85 -5.82 -2.90
CA VAL A 45 -3.01 -4.37 -2.82
C VAL A 45 -3.61 -3.84 -4.12
N TYR A 46 -4.83 -3.33 -4.01
CA TYR A 46 -5.52 -2.68 -5.12
C TYR A 46 -5.16 -1.19 -5.18
N ALA A 47 -4.37 -0.83 -6.17
CA ALA A 47 -3.87 0.52 -6.42
C ALA A 47 -3.94 0.90 -7.92
N SER A 48 -4.95 0.40 -8.64
CA SER A 48 -5.07 0.58 -10.09
C SER A 48 -5.11 2.05 -10.48
N LYS A 49 -4.09 2.51 -11.22
CA LYS A 49 -3.97 3.91 -11.68
C LYS A 49 -5.03 4.29 -12.72
N THR A 50 -5.78 3.33 -13.26
CA THR A 50 -6.93 3.57 -14.15
C THR A 50 -8.26 3.67 -13.42
N ASP A 51 -8.30 3.33 -12.12
CA ASP A 51 -9.49 3.54 -11.31
C ASP A 51 -9.60 5.00 -10.88
N PRO A 52 -10.61 5.75 -11.36
CA PRO A 52 -10.77 7.13 -10.97
C PRO A 52 -11.04 7.30 -9.46
N TYR A 53 -11.65 6.32 -8.80
CA TYR A 53 -11.96 6.37 -7.38
C TYR A 53 -10.74 6.17 -6.48
N HIS A 54 -9.68 5.60 -7.02
CA HIS A 54 -8.37 5.54 -6.39
C HIS A 54 -7.62 6.89 -6.50
N THR A 55 -7.88 7.68 -7.55
CA THR A 55 -7.13 8.90 -7.90
C THR A 55 -8.03 10.15 -7.87
N ASN A 56 -8.53 10.57 -9.04
CA ASN A 56 -9.21 11.87 -9.21
C ASN A 56 -10.54 11.98 -8.44
N LYS A 57 -11.25 10.87 -8.28
CA LYS A 57 -12.51 10.78 -7.53
C LYS A 57 -12.31 10.22 -6.12
N TRP A 58 -11.17 10.50 -5.52
CA TRP A 58 -10.78 10.00 -4.20
C TRP A 58 -11.86 10.21 -3.13
N GLY A 59 -12.59 11.32 -3.18
CA GLY A 59 -13.66 11.68 -2.23
C GLY A 59 -15.08 11.28 -2.68
N GLU A 60 -15.27 10.67 -3.87
CA GLU A 60 -16.57 10.17 -4.32
C GLU A 60 -16.75 8.71 -3.91
N LEU A 61 -17.97 8.35 -3.53
CA LEU A 61 -18.31 6.95 -3.26
C LEU A 61 -18.30 6.12 -4.54
N TYR A 62 -17.92 4.86 -4.42
CA TYR A 62 -18.06 3.91 -5.52
C TYR A 62 -19.53 3.68 -5.86
N PRO A 63 -19.91 3.55 -7.14
CA PRO A 63 -21.24 3.11 -7.52
C PRO A 63 -21.48 1.66 -7.08
N GLN A 64 -22.75 1.27 -6.97
CA GLN A 64 -23.14 0.00 -6.38
C GLN A 64 -22.52 -1.22 -7.07
N ASN A 65 -22.46 -1.21 -8.41
CA ASN A 65 -21.87 -2.30 -9.17
C ASN A 65 -20.37 -2.52 -8.88
N GLU A 66 -19.62 -1.45 -8.65
CA GLU A 66 -18.20 -1.51 -8.29
C GLU A 66 -18.02 -2.04 -6.85
N ILE A 67 -18.85 -1.56 -5.92
CA ILE A 67 -18.84 -2.06 -4.53
C ILE A 67 -19.20 -3.55 -4.48
N ASP A 68 -20.12 -4.02 -5.31
CA ASP A 68 -20.47 -5.43 -5.37
C ASP A 68 -19.29 -6.29 -5.87
N GLN A 69 -18.53 -5.80 -6.85
CA GLN A 69 -17.29 -6.46 -7.29
C GLN A 69 -16.23 -6.48 -6.18
N ILE A 70 -16.06 -5.38 -5.45
CA ILE A 70 -15.14 -5.32 -4.31
C ILE A 70 -15.55 -6.34 -3.23
N ARG A 71 -16.85 -6.45 -2.91
CA ARG A 71 -17.34 -7.46 -1.95
C ARG A 71 -17.01 -8.89 -2.37
N GLU A 72 -17.14 -9.20 -3.66
CA GLU A 72 -16.79 -10.53 -4.16
C GLU A 72 -15.26 -10.78 -4.04
N LEU A 73 -14.41 -9.79 -4.32
CA LEU A 73 -12.96 -9.93 -4.10
C LEU A 73 -12.61 -10.07 -2.60
N VAL A 74 -13.32 -9.38 -1.72
CA VAL A 74 -13.16 -9.55 -0.27
C VAL A 74 -13.49 -10.98 0.15
N LYS A 75 -14.59 -11.57 -0.35
CA LYS A 75 -14.94 -12.98 -0.10
C LYS A 75 -13.85 -13.93 -0.60
N VAL A 76 -13.33 -13.71 -1.81
CA VAL A 76 -12.20 -14.48 -2.33
C VAL A 76 -11.00 -14.38 -1.41
N GLY A 77 -10.74 -13.19 -0.85
CA GLY A 77 -9.68 -12.99 0.14
C GLY A 77 -9.87 -13.80 1.42
N GLU A 78 -11.09 -13.90 1.92
CA GLU A 78 -11.43 -14.73 3.09
C GLU A 78 -11.24 -16.23 2.80
N GLU A 79 -11.64 -16.69 1.62
CA GLU A 79 -11.47 -18.08 1.19
C GLU A 79 -10.01 -18.48 1.00
N THR A 80 -9.22 -17.60 0.40
CA THR A 80 -7.84 -17.86 -0.02
C THR A 80 -6.81 -17.46 1.02
N LYS A 81 -7.18 -16.61 1.98
CA LYS A 81 -6.29 -15.90 2.91
C LYS A 81 -5.34 -14.91 2.23
N CYS A 82 -5.59 -14.58 0.96
CA CYS A 82 -4.98 -13.46 0.25
C CYS A 82 -5.95 -12.27 0.32
N TYR A 83 -5.81 -11.46 1.36
CA TYR A 83 -6.77 -10.41 1.68
C TYR A 83 -6.66 -9.22 0.74
N TYR A 84 -7.83 -8.69 0.36
CA TYR A 84 -7.94 -7.49 -0.44
C TYR A 84 -7.63 -6.26 0.41
N ALA A 85 -6.59 -5.53 0.05
CA ALA A 85 -6.23 -4.23 0.59
C ALA A 85 -6.57 -3.14 -0.45
N TRP A 86 -7.35 -2.15 -0.03
CA TRP A 86 -7.68 -1.02 -0.90
C TRP A 86 -6.75 0.14 -0.62
N SER A 87 -6.34 0.85 -1.67
CA SER A 87 -5.50 2.03 -1.53
C SER A 87 -6.12 3.27 -2.16
N VAL A 88 -5.67 4.45 -1.72
CA VAL A 88 -6.03 5.74 -2.28
C VAL A 88 -4.81 6.62 -2.45
N HIS A 89 -4.73 7.32 -3.58
CA HIS A 89 -3.71 8.33 -3.82
C HIS A 89 -4.21 9.69 -3.30
N ILE A 90 -3.49 10.27 -2.33
CA ILE A 90 -3.94 11.47 -1.61
C ILE A 90 -3.57 12.80 -2.27
N SER A 91 -2.92 12.80 -3.44
CA SER A 91 -2.62 14.05 -4.16
C SER A 91 -3.86 14.91 -4.40
N GLY A 92 -4.99 14.28 -4.75
CA GLY A 92 -6.27 14.96 -4.94
C GLY A 92 -6.83 15.56 -3.64
N PHE A 93 -6.57 14.92 -2.50
CA PHE A 93 -7.00 15.43 -1.20
C PHE A 93 -6.37 16.79 -0.88
N PHE A 94 -5.07 16.94 -1.14
CA PHE A 94 -4.34 18.18 -0.85
C PHE A 94 -4.34 19.19 -2.01
N SER A 95 -4.68 18.79 -3.23
CA SER A 95 -4.66 19.68 -4.40
C SER A 95 -5.55 20.91 -4.20
N GLY A 96 -4.94 22.10 -4.18
CA GLY A 96 -5.63 23.37 -3.99
C GLY A 96 -6.29 23.54 -2.61
N LEU A 97 -5.90 22.75 -1.61
CA LEU A 97 -6.36 22.88 -0.23
C LEU A 97 -5.44 23.81 0.55
N ASP A 98 -6.01 24.82 1.17
CA ASP A 98 -5.39 25.55 2.29
C ASP A 98 -5.70 24.77 3.57
N THR A 99 -4.71 24.06 4.09
CA THR A 99 -4.86 23.20 5.28
C THR A 99 -5.11 23.99 6.57
N SER A 100 -4.83 25.32 6.59
CA SER A 100 -5.19 26.21 7.68
C SER A 100 -6.68 26.56 7.71
N ASN A 101 -7.41 26.33 6.61
CA ASN A 101 -8.84 26.45 6.57
C ASN A 101 -9.51 25.17 7.09
N GLU A 102 -9.79 25.14 8.38
CA GLU A 102 -10.37 23.97 9.06
C GLU A 102 -11.68 23.49 8.42
N THR A 103 -12.53 24.39 7.95
CA THR A 103 -13.81 24.02 7.31
C THR A 103 -13.54 23.26 6.02
N ALA A 104 -12.70 23.78 5.14
CA ALA A 104 -12.36 23.14 3.87
C ALA A 104 -11.63 21.81 4.08
N TYR A 105 -10.75 21.74 5.08
CA TYR A 105 -10.06 20.50 5.45
C TYR A 105 -11.06 19.43 5.93
N ASN A 106 -11.95 19.79 6.85
CA ASN A 106 -12.92 18.86 7.42
C ASN A 106 -13.91 18.35 6.37
N GLU A 107 -14.38 19.19 5.46
CA GLU A 107 -15.25 18.76 4.34
C GLU A 107 -14.56 17.68 3.47
N ARG A 108 -13.27 17.82 3.19
CA ARG A 108 -12.51 16.80 2.45
C ARG A 108 -12.30 15.54 3.28
N TYR A 109 -11.97 15.71 4.55
CA TYR A 109 -11.76 14.59 5.46
C TYR A 109 -13.03 13.74 5.63
N GLU A 110 -14.19 14.37 5.78
CA GLU A 110 -15.48 13.67 5.84
C GLU A 110 -15.78 12.85 4.56
N LYS A 111 -15.44 13.40 3.38
CA LYS A 111 -15.58 12.66 2.12
C LYS A 111 -14.67 11.42 2.09
N LEU A 112 -13.44 11.56 2.55
CA LEU A 112 -12.49 10.44 2.64
C LEU A 112 -12.97 9.39 3.63
N LEU A 113 -13.44 9.81 4.81
CA LEU A 113 -14.02 8.89 5.81
C LEU A 113 -15.25 8.16 5.29
N ALA A 114 -16.15 8.86 4.57
CA ALA A 114 -17.34 8.23 3.98
C ALA A 114 -16.95 7.12 2.98
N LYS A 115 -15.91 7.34 2.17
CA LYS A 115 -15.37 6.30 1.28
C LYS A 115 -14.76 5.13 2.06
N PHE A 116 -13.96 5.41 3.06
CA PHE A 116 -13.41 4.36 3.93
C PHE A 116 -14.52 3.54 4.60
N GLN A 117 -15.58 4.22 5.06
CA GLN A 117 -16.74 3.55 5.65
C GLN A 117 -17.46 2.66 4.62
N GLN A 118 -17.70 3.14 3.41
CA GLN A 118 -18.32 2.35 2.34
C GLN A 118 -17.53 1.06 2.05
N LEU A 119 -16.20 1.18 1.97
CA LEU A 119 -15.32 0.04 1.73
C LEU A 119 -15.25 -0.91 2.94
N TYR A 120 -15.24 -0.36 4.15
CA TYR A 120 -15.33 -1.16 5.38
C TYR A 120 -16.62 -1.97 5.44
N ASP A 121 -17.75 -1.39 5.07
CA ASP A 121 -19.05 -2.04 4.99
C ASP A 121 -19.11 -3.10 3.87
N ALA A 122 -18.27 -2.94 2.84
CA ALA A 122 -18.05 -3.95 1.81
C ALA A 122 -17.12 -5.11 2.28
N GLY A 123 -16.51 -4.99 3.48
CA GLY A 123 -15.67 -6.01 4.09
C GLY A 123 -14.16 -5.72 4.04
N VAL A 124 -13.73 -4.61 3.45
CA VAL A 124 -12.31 -4.23 3.44
C VAL A 124 -11.81 -3.97 4.85
N ARG A 125 -10.63 -4.50 5.20
CA ARG A 125 -10.01 -4.37 6.54
C ARG A 125 -8.58 -3.87 6.49
N LYS A 126 -8.02 -3.62 5.31
CA LYS A 126 -6.73 -2.99 5.11
C LYS A 126 -6.86 -1.86 4.11
N PHE A 127 -6.34 -0.71 4.51
CA PHE A 127 -6.37 0.53 3.74
C PHE A 127 -4.94 1.04 3.62
N ASP A 128 -4.49 1.30 2.39
CA ASP A 128 -3.18 1.86 2.12
C ASP A 128 -3.29 3.27 1.55
N ILE A 129 -2.31 4.09 1.83
CA ILE A 129 -2.27 5.49 1.39
C ILE A 129 -1.05 5.69 0.51
N LEU A 130 -1.27 6.21 -0.69
CA LEU A 130 -0.22 6.47 -1.66
C LEU A 130 -0.06 7.98 -1.87
N ASN A 131 1.19 8.44 -1.92
CA ASN A 131 1.57 9.83 -2.21
C ASN A 131 2.80 9.90 -3.13
N ASP A 132 3.05 8.79 -3.85
CA ASP A 132 4.14 8.64 -4.81
C ASP A 132 3.96 9.53 -6.06
N ASP A 133 5.00 9.66 -6.86
CA ASP A 133 5.07 10.33 -8.18
C ASP A 133 4.51 11.76 -8.22
N PHE A 134 3.23 11.93 -7.99
CA PHE A 134 2.50 13.21 -8.03
C PHE A 134 2.02 13.65 -6.66
N GLY A 135 2.78 13.30 -5.62
CA GLY A 135 2.44 13.62 -4.25
C GLY A 135 2.17 15.11 -4.01
N SER A 136 1.30 15.41 -3.07
CA SER A 136 0.97 16.78 -2.66
C SER A 136 0.71 16.86 -1.15
N GLY A 137 0.57 18.08 -0.65
CA GLY A 137 0.56 18.36 0.78
C GLY A 137 1.96 18.60 1.33
N THR A 138 2.07 19.35 2.42
CA THR A 138 3.32 19.40 3.18
C THR A 138 3.54 18.08 3.92
N HIS A 139 4.78 17.78 4.29
CA HIS A 139 5.07 16.55 5.04
C HIS A 139 4.29 16.49 6.36
N GLU A 140 4.14 17.64 7.04
CA GLU A 140 3.38 17.77 8.27
C GLU A 140 1.88 17.53 8.05
N ASP A 141 1.28 18.10 7.00
CA ASP A 141 -0.13 17.88 6.66
C ASP A 141 -0.43 16.42 6.40
N VAL A 142 0.46 15.73 5.68
CA VAL A 142 0.34 14.30 5.40
C VAL A 142 0.43 13.48 6.68
N VAL A 143 1.39 13.78 7.56
CA VAL A 143 1.52 13.11 8.87
C VAL A 143 0.25 13.31 9.70
N ASN A 144 -0.27 14.53 9.75
CA ASN A 144 -1.50 14.84 10.49
C ASN A 144 -2.72 14.07 9.94
N LEU A 145 -2.87 13.99 8.61
CA LEU A 145 -3.94 13.22 7.97
C LEU A 145 -3.84 11.72 8.32
N LEU A 146 -2.65 11.14 8.20
CA LEU A 146 -2.42 9.71 8.45
C LEU A 146 -2.67 9.35 9.92
N ASN A 147 -2.19 10.17 10.85
CA ASN A 147 -2.42 9.98 12.28
C ASN A 147 -3.92 10.12 12.61
N LYS A 148 -4.61 11.10 12.04
CA LYS A 148 -6.05 11.29 12.22
C LYS A 148 -6.85 10.09 11.69
N LEU A 149 -6.55 9.59 10.50
CA LEU A 149 -7.16 8.36 9.96
C LEU A 149 -6.90 7.14 10.84
N THR A 150 -5.68 7.01 11.35
CA THR A 150 -5.30 5.90 12.23
C THR A 150 -6.12 5.92 13.51
N THR A 151 -6.21 7.07 14.20
CA THR A 151 -6.88 7.21 15.49
C THR A 151 -8.41 7.22 15.39
N GLU A 152 -8.98 7.80 14.33
CA GLU A 152 -10.42 7.96 14.20
C GLU A 152 -11.11 6.84 13.42
N PHE A 153 -10.39 6.11 12.58
CA PHE A 153 -10.98 5.05 11.75
C PHE A 153 -10.30 3.69 11.91
N ILE A 154 -9.00 3.60 11.67
CA ILE A 154 -8.29 2.31 11.60
C ILE A 154 -8.33 1.57 12.93
N GLN A 155 -7.88 2.19 14.01
CA GLN A 155 -7.82 1.57 15.33
C GLN A 155 -9.22 1.28 15.89
N PRO A 156 -10.20 2.22 15.91
CA PRO A 156 -11.53 1.95 16.46
C PRO A 156 -12.29 0.84 15.71
N LYS A 157 -12.00 0.63 14.42
CA LYS A 157 -12.63 -0.40 13.59
C LYS A 157 -11.83 -1.70 13.51
N ASN A 158 -10.74 -1.79 14.26
CA ASN A 158 -9.86 -2.96 14.27
C ASN A 158 -9.41 -3.36 12.84
N CYS A 159 -9.12 -2.37 12.01
CA CYS A 159 -8.50 -2.56 10.70
C CYS A 159 -7.01 -2.87 10.87
N LYS A 160 -6.42 -3.46 9.83
CA LYS A 160 -4.96 -3.61 9.75
C LYS A 160 -4.28 -2.23 9.65
N PRO A 161 -3.05 -2.07 10.17
CA PRO A 161 -2.32 -0.82 10.06
C PRO A 161 -2.24 -0.30 8.62
N ILE A 162 -2.26 1.02 8.46
CA ILE A 162 -2.00 1.67 7.16
C ILE A 162 -0.59 1.32 6.69
N THR A 163 -0.45 1.02 5.39
CA THR A 163 0.86 1.11 4.74
C THR A 163 0.87 2.37 3.87
N TYR A 164 1.87 3.19 4.06
CA TYR A 164 1.99 4.49 3.41
C TYR A 164 3.16 4.51 2.43
N CYS A 165 2.90 4.94 1.19
CA CYS A 165 3.93 5.24 0.20
C CYS A 165 4.23 6.73 0.20
N MET A 166 5.43 7.11 0.65
CA MET A 166 5.90 8.49 0.69
C MET A 166 6.32 8.99 -0.71
N GLN A 167 6.50 10.28 -0.88
CA GLN A 167 6.99 10.85 -2.15
C GLN A 167 8.40 10.38 -2.49
N GLY A 168 9.28 10.39 -1.50
CA GLY A 168 10.66 9.91 -1.63
C GLY A 168 10.81 8.43 -1.32
N TYR A 169 10.08 7.55 -2.01
CA TYR A 169 9.94 6.13 -1.74
C TYR A 169 11.19 5.27 -2.07
N ASN A 170 12.29 5.87 -2.48
CA ASN A 170 13.60 5.23 -2.65
C ASN A 170 14.73 6.15 -2.20
N LYS A 171 15.93 5.59 -2.03
CA LYS A 171 17.09 6.33 -1.52
C LYS A 171 17.53 7.47 -2.45
N GLY A 172 17.35 7.30 -3.76
CA GLY A 172 17.69 8.33 -4.76
C GLY A 172 16.80 9.56 -4.69
N TRP A 173 15.55 9.39 -4.26
CA TRP A 173 14.55 10.47 -4.15
C TRP A 173 14.23 10.86 -2.71
N ALA A 174 14.74 10.13 -1.74
CA ALA A 174 14.48 10.38 -0.34
C ALA A 174 14.89 11.81 0.07
N ASN A 175 13.95 12.50 0.69
CA ASN A 175 14.14 13.87 1.20
C ASN A 175 14.34 13.82 2.72
N ALA A 176 15.42 14.45 3.22
CA ALA A 176 15.71 14.45 4.64
C ALA A 176 14.60 15.10 5.49
N ALA A 177 13.93 16.14 4.99
CA ALA A 177 12.82 16.79 5.68
C ALA A 177 11.58 15.87 5.75
N GLU A 178 11.30 15.12 4.69
CA GLU A 178 10.22 14.12 4.67
C GLU A 178 10.51 13.01 5.69
N LEU A 179 11.71 12.40 5.63
CA LEU A 179 12.09 11.32 6.53
C LEU A 179 12.04 11.76 8.01
N GLU A 180 12.44 13.01 8.32
CA GLU A 180 12.33 13.55 9.67
C GLU A 180 10.88 13.75 10.12
N ALA A 181 10.02 14.27 9.23
CA ALA A 181 8.60 14.46 9.52
C ALA A 181 7.88 13.12 9.78
N LEU A 182 8.26 12.07 9.06
CA LEU A 182 7.65 10.74 9.21
C LEU A 182 7.88 10.10 10.59
N LYS A 183 8.85 10.55 11.37
CA LYS A 183 9.02 10.11 12.78
C LYS A 183 7.81 10.44 13.67
N ALA A 184 7.00 11.42 13.28
CA ALA A 184 5.80 11.81 14.00
C ALA A 184 4.54 11.01 13.61
N LEU A 185 4.64 10.05 12.70
CA LEU A 185 3.56 9.14 12.38
C LEU A 185 3.26 8.20 13.56
N ASP A 186 2.01 7.75 13.65
CA ASP A 186 1.63 6.66 14.57
C ASP A 186 2.51 5.43 14.30
N SER A 187 3.07 4.87 15.36
CA SER A 187 4.07 3.79 15.29
C SER A 187 3.56 2.50 14.62
N SER A 188 2.24 2.35 14.47
CA SER A 188 1.63 1.23 13.74
C SER A 188 1.74 1.37 12.23
N ILE A 189 1.92 2.58 11.69
CA ILE A 189 2.01 2.83 10.25
C ILE A 189 3.27 2.19 9.68
N ILE A 190 3.12 1.52 8.54
CA ILE A 190 4.19 0.83 7.82
C ILE A 190 4.54 1.67 6.59
N LEU A 191 5.82 1.76 6.24
CA LEU A 191 6.25 2.52 5.06
C LEU A 191 6.51 1.59 3.88
N TYR A 192 5.98 1.95 2.69
CA TYR A 192 6.45 1.36 1.44
C TYR A 192 7.80 1.93 1.05
N TRP A 193 8.67 1.05 0.55
CA TRP A 193 10.02 1.39 0.13
C TRP A 193 10.46 0.52 -1.04
N THR A 194 11.06 1.10 -2.08
CA THR A 194 11.51 0.35 -3.26
C THR A 194 13.01 0.07 -3.27
N GLY A 195 13.76 0.59 -2.30
CA GLY A 195 15.20 0.35 -2.17
C GLY A 195 16.06 1.54 -2.56
N ASP A 196 17.22 1.28 -3.16
CA ASP A 196 18.14 2.35 -3.55
C ASP A 196 17.65 3.12 -4.78
N ASP A 197 16.81 2.49 -5.60
CA ASP A 197 16.17 3.05 -6.79
C ASP A 197 14.73 2.50 -6.90
N VAL A 198 14.00 2.88 -7.96
CA VAL A 198 12.62 2.40 -8.27
C VAL A 198 12.58 0.87 -8.34
N ASN A 199 13.59 0.25 -8.91
CA ASN A 199 13.73 -1.21 -8.98
C ASN A 199 15.09 -1.62 -8.42
N SER A 200 15.11 -2.14 -7.21
CA SER A 200 16.32 -2.48 -6.47
C SER A 200 16.23 -3.82 -5.78
N PRO A 201 17.38 -4.46 -5.52
CA PRO A 201 17.44 -5.61 -4.61
C PRO A 201 17.01 -5.24 -3.19
N ILE A 202 16.44 -6.20 -2.46
CA ILE A 202 16.20 -6.05 -1.03
C ILE A 202 17.53 -6.31 -0.30
N THR A 203 18.08 -5.29 0.34
CA THR A 203 19.31 -5.39 1.13
C THR A 203 19.07 -4.92 2.57
N GLN A 204 19.86 -5.43 3.52
CA GLN A 204 19.78 -4.95 4.90
C GLN A 204 20.10 -3.46 5.00
N GLU A 205 21.06 -2.98 4.19
CA GLU A 205 21.44 -1.58 4.18
C GLU A 205 20.27 -0.67 3.79
N THR A 206 19.52 -1.02 2.72
CA THR A 206 18.40 -0.19 2.26
C THR A 206 17.22 -0.22 3.24
N ILE A 207 16.97 -1.35 3.91
CA ILE A 207 15.95 -1.44 4.97
C ILE A 207 16.34 -0.60 6.18
N ASN A 208 17.59 -0.72 6.64
CA ASN A 208 18.09 0.09 7.75
C ASN A 208 18.05 1.58 7.44
N TYR A 209 18.39 1.98 6.20
CA TYR A 209 18.39 3.38 5.79
C TYR A 209 17.07 4.09 6.08
N VAL A 210 15.94 3.50 5.71
CA VAL A 210 14.64 4.12 5.93
C VAL A 210 14.12 3.89 7.36
N SER A 211 14.27 2.68 7.92
CA SER A 211 13.76 2.38 9.26
C SER A 211 14.48 3.18 10.36
N GLU A 212 15.80 3.34 10.29
CA GLU A 212 16.56 4.14 11.27
C GLU A 212 16.28 5.64 11.19
N LYS A 213 15.88 6.13 10.01
CA LYS A 213 15.57 7.56 9.81
C LYS A 213 14.13 7.93 10.17
N THR A 214 13.24 6.96 10.20
CA THR A 214 11.80 7.19 10.40
C THR A 214 11.25 6.52 11.63
N ASP A 215 11.96 5.57 12.23
CA ASP A 215 11.51 4.69 13.32
C ASP A 215 10.30 3.81 12.95
N HIS A 216 10.09 3.55 11.63
CA HIS A 216 8.97 2.77 11.13
C HIS A 216 9.37 1.44 10.52
N LYS A 217 8.42 0.50 10.57
CA LYS A 217 8.50 -0.78 9.86
C LYS A 217 8.41 -0.56 8.35
N VAL A 218 9.03 -1.45 7.60
CA VAL A 218 9.15 -1.37 6.14
C VAL A 218 8.39 -2.51 5.47
N CYS A 219 7.59 -2.19 4.47
CA CYS A 219 7.06 -3.11 3.47
C CYS A 219 7.74 -2.79 2.13
N PHE A 220 8.46 -3.74 1.56
CA PHE A 220 9.16 -3.50 0.31
C PHE A 220 8.19 -3.57 -0.87
N TRP A 221 8.20 -2.54 -1.72
CA TRP A 221 7.46 -2.54 -2.97
C TRP A 221 8.42 -2.98 -4.08
N LEU A 222 8.21 -4.20 -4.57
CA LEU A 222 9.03 -4.79 -5.62
C LEU A 222 8.49 -4.39 -7.00
N ASN A 223 9.20 -3.53 -7.72
CA ASN A 223 8.90 -3.21 -9.11
C ASN A 223 9.46 -4.29 -10.07
N TYR A 224 9.16 -5.54 -9.78
CA TYR A 224 9.50 -6.69 -10.60
C TYR A 224 8.23 -7.52 -10.87
N PRO A 225 7.94 -7.93 -12.09
CA PRO A 225 8.67 -7.77 -13.37
C PRO A 225 8.17 -6.58 -14.21
N VAL A 226 8.20 -5.37 -13.68
CA VAL A 226 7.70 -4.19 -14.39
C VAL A 226 8.65 -3.80 -15.54
N ASN A 227 8.10 -3.62 -16.73
CA ASN A 227 8.84 -3.29 -17.95
C ASN A 227 9.00 -1.78 -18.21
N GLU A 228 8.97 -0.94 -17.20
CA GLU A 228 9.05 0.52 -17.39
C GLU A 228 10.32 0.97 -18.12
N HIS A 229 11.44 0.26 -17.91
CA HIS A 229 12.71 0.53 -18.56
C HIS A 229 12.92 -0.25 -19.85
N ALA A 230 12.17 -1.32 -20.08
CA ALA A 230 12.26 -2.15 -21.29
C ALA A 230 11.02 -1.96 -22.17
N LYS A 231 10.98 -0.85 -22.91
CA LYS A 231 9.82 -0.39 -23.70
C LYS A 231 9.29 -1.36 -24.76
N SER A 232 9.86 -2.53 -24.95
CA SER A 232 9.51 -3.46 -26.02
C SER A 232 9.76 -4.95 -25.74
N GLY A 233 9.67 -5.40 -24.51
CA GLY A 233 9.90 -6.83 -24.19
C GLY A 233 9.39 -7.25 -22.83
N ILE A 234 9.35 -8.54 -22.59
CA ILE A 234 9.11 -9.12 -21.26
C ILE A 234 10.42 -9.06 -20.48
N TYR A 235 10.38 -8.50 -19.26
CA TYR A 235 11.53 -8.54 -18.37
C TYR A 235 11.66 -9.94 -17.79
N LEU A 236 12.75 -10.62 -18.11
CA LEU A 236 13.08 -11.97 -17.64
C LEU A 236 14.40 -11.97 -16.83
N GLY A 237 14.62 -10.91 -16.05
CA GLY A 237 15.79 -10.84 -15.18
C GLY A 237 15.76 -11.89 -14.07
N ASP A 238 16.95 -12.18 -13.51
CA ASP A 238 17.07 -13.10 -12.38
C ASP A 238 16.38 -12.55 -11.14
N ILE A 239 15.41 -13.29 -10.60
CA ILE A 239 14.67 -12.96 -9.38
C ILE A 239 15.45 -13.23 -8.09
N THR A 240 16.54 -14.00 -8.16
CA THR A 240 17.25 -14.44 -6.95
C THR A 240 17.83 -13.31 -6.12
N HIS A 241 18.15 -12.17 -6.72
CA HIS A 241 18.63 -11.00 -5.98
C HIS A 241 17.54 -10.23 -5.23
N TYR A 242 16.25 -10.52 -5.48
CA TYR A 242 15.13 -10.00 -4.68
C TYR A 242 14.76 -10.91 -3.51
N ALA A 243 15.13 -12.19 -3.56
CA ALA A 243 14.94 -13.12 -2.45
C ALA A 243 16.11 -12.99 -1.47
N ARG A 244 15.83 -12.68 -0.20
CA ARG A 244 16.87 -12.46 0.82
C ARG A 244 16.57 -13.23 2.08
N ASP A 245 17.38 -14.24 2.34
CA ASP A 245 17.46 -14.88 3.64
C ASP A 245 18.23 -13.97 4.60
N GLY A 246 17.76 -13.84 5.83
CA GLY A 246 18.45 -13.13 6.90
C GLY A 246 18.31 -11.61 6.92
N VAL A 247 17.50 -10.99 6.04
CA VAL A 247 17.14 -9.57 6.17
C VAL A 247 16.17 -9.40 7.33
N THR A 248 16.50 -8.50 8.27
CA THR A 248 15.67 -8.16 9.44
C THR A 248 15.00 -6.80 9.26
N GLY A 249 13.91 -6.55 10.00
CA GLY A 249 13.18 -5.27 9.93
C GLY A 249 12.21 -5.15 8.75
N LEU A 250 12.17 -6.15 7.86
CA LEU A 250 11.21 -6.22 6.78
C LEU A 250 9.89 -6.80 7.29
N THR A 251 8.81 -6.02 7.19
CA THR A 251 7.46 -6.45 7.61
C THR A 251 6.71 -7.12 6.46
N GLY A 252 7.01 -6.76 5.23
CA GLY A 252 6.35 -7.32 4.06
C GLY A 252 7.07 -7.01 2.75
N ALA A 253 6.59 -7.66 1.69
CA ALA A 253 6.94 -7.39 0.30
C ALA A 253 5.73 -7.62 -0.60
N VAL A 254 5.50 -6.68 -1.55
CA VAL A 254 4.40 -6.71 -2.53
C VAL A 254 4.88 -6.32 -3.91
#